data_16350f2629c6017c1028e9d9494f709e
#
_entry.id   16350f2629c6017c1028e9d9494f709e
#
_cell.length_a   1.000
_cell.length_b   1.000
_cell.length_c   1.000
_cell.angle_alpha   90.00
_cell.angle_beta   90.00
_cell.angle_gamma   90.00
#
_symmetry.space_group_name_H-M   'P 1'
#
loop_
_entity.id
_entity.type
_entity.pdbx_description
1 polymer ?
#
loop_
_entity_poly.entity_id
_entity_poly.type
_entity_poly.pdbx_seq_one_letter_code
_entity_poly.pdbx_strand_id
1 'polypeptide(L)'
;MNSFTLDEIYVGQKASVTKTITRGDLYAFAGLVDDYSPVHIDKAFGEQSPFGRCIAHGFLSGALFSTLAGNYLPGAGSLYVRQSLNFLRPVYAGDTITATFEVVKKGEEVTKPDGTVKFSPGRIVMKA
;
A
#
# COMPACT_ATOMS: atom_id res chain seq x y z
N MET A 1 -14.08 1.62 -10.65
CA MET A 1 -12.70 2.10 -10.96
C MET A 1 -12.78 3.56 -11.39
N ASN A 2 -11.96 4.40 -10.78
CA ASN A 2 -11.87 5.81 -11.12
C ASN A 2 -10.71 6.08 -12.08
N SER A 3 -10.77 7.23 -12.75
CA SER A 3 -9.66 7.72 -13.56
C SER A 3 -9.73 9.24 -13.54
N PHE A 4 -8.81 9.85 -12.81
CA PHE A 4 -8.72 11.30 -12.69
C PHE A 4 -7.61 11.82 -13.60
N THR A 5 -7.90 12.88 -14.34
CA THR A 5 -6.86 13.65 -15.01
C THR A 5 -6.08 14.47 -14.00
N LEU A 6 -4.91 14.95 -14.38
CA LEU A 6 -4.08 15.78 -13.51
C LEU A 6 -4.83 17.04 -13.03
N ASP A 7 -5.65 17.63 -13.90
CA ASP A 7 -6.42 18.84 -13.57
C ASP A 7 -7.55 18.56 -12.57
N GLU A 8 -8.08 17.35 -12.54
CA GLU A 8 -9.14 16.94 -11.62
C GLU A 8 -8.62 16.61 -10.21
N ILE A 9 -7.31 16.39 -10.07
CA ILE A 9 -6.68 16.07 -8.79
C ILE A 9 -6.38 17.36 -8.04
N TYR A 10 -6.69 17.39 -6.73
CA TYR A 10 -6.45 18.55 -5.88
C TYR A 10 -5.86 18.15 -4.53
N VAL A 11 -5.10 19.04 -3.94
CA VAL A 11 -4.51 18.84 -2.60
C VAL A 11 -5.63 18.71 -1.57
N GLY A 12 -5.52 17.69 -0.72
CA GLY A 12 -6.56 17.33 0.25
C GLY A 12 -7.55 16.29 -0.25
N GLN A 13 -7.52 15.94 -1.54
CA GLN A 13 -8.36 14.86 -2.09
C GLN A 13 -7.99 13.52 -1.45
N LYS A 14 -9.00 12.74 -1.11
CA LYS A 14 -8.84 11.45 -0.40
C LYS A 14 -9.51 10.31 -1.15
N ALA A 15 -8.96 9.13 -0.94
CA ALA A 15 -9.60 7.87 -1.31
C ALA A 15 -9.28 6.82 -0.27
N SER A 16 -10.18 5.88 -0.07
CA SER A 16 -10.02 4.80 0.90
C SER A 16 -10.52 3.48 0.34
N VAL A 17 -9.91 2.39 0.80
CA VAL A 17 -10.38 1.04 0.56
C VAL A 17 -10.31 0.24 1.86
N THR A 18 -11.36 -0.53 2.11
CA THR A 18 -11.46 -1.37 3.32
C THR A 18 -11.50 -2.83 2.90
N LYS A 19 -10.71 -3.66 3.59
CA LYS A 19 -10.65 -5.09 3.34
C LYS A 19 -10.49 -5.85 4.65
N THR A 20 -11.23 -6.93 4.80
CA THR A 20 -10.98 -7.94 5.83
C THR A 20 -9.88 -8.88 5.34
N ILE A 21 -8.79 -8.96 6.09
CA ILE A 21 -7.67 -9.85 5.79
C ILE A 21 -8.02 -11.25 6.29
N THR A 22 -8.02 -12.22 5.39
CA THR A 22 -8.34 -13.61 5.70
C THR A 22 -7.09 -14.50 5.79
N ARG A 23 -7.20 -15.68 6.38
CA ARG A 23 -6.11 -16.68 6.31
C ARG A 23 -5.78 -17.05 4.87
N GLY A 24 -6.79 -17.15 4.02
CA GLY A 24 -6.59 -17.39 2.59
C GLY A 24 -5.75 -16.31 1.92
N ASP A 25 -5.92 -15.05 2.33
CA ASP A 25 -5.08 -13.95 1.84
C ASP A 25 -3.62 -14.12 2.25
N LEU A 26 -3.35 -14.56 3.49
CA LEU A 26 -1.98 -14.83 3.95
C LEU A 26 -1.32 -15.93 3.12
N TYR A 27 -2.04 -17.02 2.87
CA TYR A 27 -1.52 -18.12 2.03
C TYR A 27 -1.30 -17.69 0.59
N ALA A 28 -2.24 -16.95 0.03
CA ALA A 28 -2.12 -16.45 -1.34
C ALA A 28 -0.93 -15.51 -1.50
N PHE A 29 -0.75 -14.60 -0.56
CA PHE A 29 0.39 -13.67 -0.58
C PHE A 29 1.72 -14.41 -0.37
N ALA A 30 1.77 -15.37 0.56
CA ALA A 30 2.94 -16.21 0.75
C ALA A 30 3.36 -16.91 -0.55
N GLY A 31 2.41 -17.48 -1.27
CA GLY A 31 2.65 -18.11 -2.56
C GLY A 31 3.06 -17.14 -3.67
N LEU A 32 2.51 -15.94 -3.64
CA LEU A 32 2.81 -14.92 -4.65
C LEU A 32 4.26 -14.41 -4.58
N VAL A 33 4.81 -14.28 -3.36
CA VAL A 33 6.13 -13.68 -3.14
C VAL A 33 7.16 -14.67 -2.58
N ASP A 34 6.78 -15.94 -2.41
CA ASP A 34 7.63 -16.99 -1.80
C ASP A 34 8.07 -16.70 -0.35
N ASP A 35 7.30 -15.92 0.39
CA ASP A 35 7.53 -15.70 1.82
C ASP A 35 6.66 -16.64 2.65
N TYR A 36 7.22 -17.82 2.95
CA TYR A 36 6.58 -18.86 3.76
C TYR A 36 7.03 -18.83 5.22
N SER A 37 7.41 -17.67 5.74
CA SER A 37 7.77 -17.55 7.15
C SER A 37 6.64 -18.09 8.04
N PRO A 38 6.96 -18.99 8.98
CA PRO A 38 5.91 -19.70 9.74
C PRO A 38 5.02 -18.78 10.58
N VAL A 39 5.48 -17.59 10.93
CA VAL A 39 4.66 -16.61 11.64
C VAL A 39 3.42 -16.18 10.84
N HIS A 40 3.45 -16.35 9.51
CA HIS A 40 2.33 -15.99 8.64
C HIS A 40 1.40 -17.17 8.35
N ILE A 41 1.95 -18.37 8.25
CA ILE A 41 1.22 -19.52 7.68
C ILE A 41 1.03 -20.69 8.64
N ASP A 42 1.87 -20.84 9.66
CA ASP A 42 1.80 -21.94 10.62
C ASP A 42 1.04 -21.52 11.86
N LYS A 43 -0.16 -22.07 12.04
CA LYS A 43 -1.04 -21.74 13.17
C LYS A 43 -0.36 -22.01 14.52
N ALA A 44 0.26 -23.18 14.68
CA ALA A 44 0.92 -23.55 15.94
C ALA A 44 2.10 -22.63 16.24
N PHE A 45 2.89 -22.29 15.23
CA PHE A 45 3.97 -21.35 15.38
C PHE A 45 3.45 -19.95 15.76
N GLY A 46 2.41 -19.48 15.08
CA GLY A 46 1.78 -18.19 15.38
C GLY A 46 1.27 -18.09 16.81
N GLU A 47 0.61 -19.14 17.29
CA GLU A 47 0.07 -19.22 18.65
C GLU A 47 1.18 -19.18 19.72
N GLN A 48 2.35 -19.73 19.43
CA GLN A 48 3.52 -19.72 20.31
C GLN A 48 4.39 -18.48 20.16
N SER A 49 4.16 -17.68 19.13
CA SER A 49 4.91 -16.43 18.89
C SER A 49 4.49 -15.33 19.87
N PRO A 50 5.30 -14.26 20.00
CA PRO A 50 4.90 -13.09 20.80
C PRO A 50 3.58 -12.44 20.35
N PHE A 51 3.13 -12.71 19.13
CA PHE A 51 1.87 -12.19 18.58
C PHE A 51 0.64 -12.99 19.00
N GLY A 52 0.81 -14.25 19.47
CA GLY A 52 -0.27 -15.12 19.90
C GLY A 52 -1.10 -15.76 18.78
N ARG A 53 -0.88 -15.39 17.54
CA ARG A 53 -1.51 -15.95 16.33
C ARG A 53 -0.76 -15.51 15.08
N CYS A 54 -1.11 -16.09 13.93
CA CYS A 54 -0.49 -15.67 12.67
C CYS A 54 -0.78 -14.21 12.35
N ILE A 55 0.24 -13.53 11.87
CA ILE A 55 0.14 -12.14 11.41
C ILE A 55 0.27 -12.08 9.88
N ALA A 56 -0.36 -11.07 9.31
CA ALA A 56 -0.21 -10.77 7.89
C ALA A 56 1.20 -10.26 7.59
N HIS A 57 1.69 -10.57 6.40
CA HIS A 57 2.90 -9.94 5.86
C HIS A 57 2.68 -8.42 5.84
N GLY A 58 3.67 -7.65 6.26
CA GLY A 58 3.57 -6.19 6.20
C GLY A 58 3.28 -5.70 4.79
N PHE A 59 3.94 -6.29 3.79
CA PHE A 59 3.72 -5.94 2.38
C PHE A 59 2.34 -6.33 1.85
N LEU A 60 1.64 -7.28 2.48
CA LEU A 60 0.23 -7.54 2.14
C LEU A 60 -0.64 -6.34 2.50
N SER A 61 -0.48 -5.81 3.71
CA SER A 61 -1.19 -4.59 4.12
C SER A 61 -0.82 -3.40 3.24
N GLY A 62 0.47 -3.23 2.96
CA GLY A 62 0.99 -2.18 2.08
C GLY A 62 0.50 -2.30 0.64
N ALA A 63 0.21 -3.52 0.17
CA ALA A 63 -0.29 -3.75 -1.17
C ALA A 63 -1.67 -3.11 -1.43
N LEU A 64 -2.45 -2.81 -0.40
CA LEU A 64 -3.71 -2.10 -0.56
C LEU A 64 -3.53 -0.68 -1.11
N PHE A 65 -2.38 -0.07 -0.92
CA PHE A 65 -2.07 1.22 -1.54
C PHE A 65 -1.96 1.10 -3.06
N SER A 66 -1.57 -0.06 -3.58
CA SER A 66 -1.61 -0.33 -5.02
C SER A 66 -3.05 -0.28 -5.56
N THR A 67 -3.99 -0.85 -4.83
CA THR A 67 -5.42 -0.78 -5.17
C THR A 67 -5.90 0.66 -5.21
N LEU A 68 -5.54 1.45 -4.20
CA LEU A 68 -5.91 2.87 -4.15
C LEU A 68 -5.36 3.63 -5.36
N ALA A 69 -4.06 3.49 -5.62
CA ALA A 69 -3.42 4.22 -6.72
C ALA A 69 -3.98 3.81 -8.09
N GLY A 70 -4.13 2.51 -8.32
CA GLY A 70 -4.53 1.99 -9.63
C GLY A 70 -6.01 2.10 -9.93
N ASN A 71 -6.87 2.03 -8.91
CA ASN A 71 -8.33 1.93 -9.10
C ASN A 71 -9.11 3.16 -8.64
N TYR A 72 -8.56 3.98 -7.75
CA TYR A 72 -9.32 5.04 -7.09
C TYR A 72 -8.71 6.42 -7.21
N LEU A 73 -7.43 6.59 -6.88
CA LEU A 73 -6.77 7.91 -6.85
C LEU A 73 -5.26 7.76 -7.09
N PRO A 74 -4.71 8.17 -8.21
CA PRO A 74 -5.34 8.81 -9.37
C PRO A 74 -6.25 7.88 -10.20
N GLY A 75 -6.14 6.57 -10.04
CA GLY A 75 -6.91 5.59 -10.81
C GLY A 75 -6.18 5.11 -12.06
N ALA A 76 -6.93 4.66 -13.05
CA ALA A 76 -6.39 4.08 -14.26
C ALA A 76 -5.40 5.02 -14.96
N GLY A 77 -4.29 4.45 -15.44
CA GLY A 77 -3.22 5.20 -16.09
C GLY A 77 -2.16 5.74 -15.14
N SER A 78 -2.33 5.58 -13.82
CA SER A 78 -1.29 5.96 -12.86
C SER A 78 -0.13 4.96 -12.87
N LEU A 79 1.06 5.45 -12.57
CA LEU A 79 2.25 4.65 -12.40
C LEU A 79 2.82 4.88 -11.00
N TYR A 80 2.97 3.79 -10.25
CA TYR A 80 3.62 3.83 -8.94
C TYR A 80 5.11 4.08 -9.12
N VAL A 81 5.64 5.09 -8.45
CA VAL A 81 7.06 5.48 -8.61
C VAL A 81 7.86 5.23 -7.34
N ARG A 82 7.30 5.53 -6.20
CA ARG A 82 8.00 5.45 -4.91
C ARG A 82 7.01 5.26 -3.78
N GLN A 83 7.39 4.49 -2.77
CA GLN A 83 6.61 4.26 -1.57
C GLN A 83 7.53 4.21 -0.36
N SER A 84 7.11 4.85 0.73
CA SER A 84 7.71 4.68 2.05
C SER A 84 6.68 4.09 3.00
N LEU A 85 7.06 3.06 3.77
CA LEU A 85 6.18 2.36 4.69
C LEU A 85 6.84 2.23 6.06
N ASN A 86 6.04 2.46 7.12
CA ASN A 86 6.42 2.16 8.50
C ASN A 86 5.36 1.20 9.07
N PHE A 87 5.78 0.00 9.46
CA PHE A 87 4.90 -1.02 10.03
C PHE A 87 4.90 -0.88 11.55
N LEU A 88 3.86 -0.28 12.08
CA LEU A 88 3.78 0.08 13.49
C LEU A 88 3.11 -0.98 14.36
N ARG A 89 2.21 -1.76 13.78
CA ARG A 89 1.44 -2.80 14.48
C ARG A 89 1.20 -4.00 13.59
N PRO A 90 1.14 -5.21 14.16
CA PRO A 90 0.77 -6.38 13.39
C PRO A 90 -0.69 -6.32 12.95
N VAL A 91 -0.97 -6.89 11.78
CA VAL A 91 -2.32 -7.16 11.28
C VAL A 91 -2.56 -8.65 11.38
N TYR A 92 -3.66 -9.05 11.95
CA TYR A 92 -4.03 -10.45 12.14
C TYR A 92 -5.03 -10.91 11.09
N ALA A 93 -5.02 -12.20 10.78
CA ALA A 93 -6.11 -12.78 10.00
C ALA A 93 -7.45 -12.54 10.72
N GLY A 94 -8.44 -12.05 9.98
CA GLY A 94 -9.73 -11.63 10.52
C GLY A 94 -9.85 -10.14 10.78
N ASP A 95 -8.75 -9.39 10.81
CA ASP A 95 -8.79 -7.94 10.95
C ASP A 95 -9.34 -7.29 9.69
N THR A 96 -10.15 -6.26 9.88
CA THR A 96 -10.59 -5.39 8.80
C THR A 96 -9.77 -4.11 8.84
N ILE A 97 -9.04 -3.85 7.76
CA ILE A 97 -8.15 -2.70 7.66
C ILE A 97 -8.64 -1.73 6.59
N THR A 98 -8.38 -0.47 6.80
CA THR A 98 -8.69 0.59 5.85
C THR A 98 -7.40 1.29 5.44
N ALA A 99 -7.13 1.30 4.15
CA ALA A 99 -6.05 2.09 3.57
C ALA A 99 -6.63 3.41 3.04
N THR A 100 -5.95 4.51 3.29
CA THR A 100 -6.39 5.84 2.85
C THR A 100 -5.24 6.58 2.22
N PHE A 101 -5.49 7.22 1.08
CA PHE A 101 -4.61 8.21 0.48
C PHE A 101 -5.16 9.62 0.67
N GLU A 102 -4.26 10.56 0.87
CA GLU A 102 -4.56 11.98 0.77
C GLU A 102 -3.50 12.67 -0.10
N VAL A 103 -3.94 13.42 -1.10
CA VAL A 103 -3.04 14.21 -1.94
C VAL A 103 -2.49 15.37 -1.11
N VAL A 104 -1.18 15.44 -0.97
CA VAL A 104 -0.52 16.50 -0.20
C VAL A 104 0.23 17.47 -1.07
N LYS A 105 0.55 17.09 -2.32
CA LYS A 105 1.29 17.94 -3.24
C LYS A 105 1.04 17.50 -4.69
N LYS A 106 0.91 18.47 -5.58
CA LYS A 106 0.90 18.26 -7.04
C LYS A 106 2.20 18.80 -7.62
N GLY A 107 2.88 17.94 -8.36
CA GLY A 107 4.21 18.24 -8.88
C GLY A 107 5.32 17.99 -7.87
N GLU A 108 6.47 17.64 -8.35
CA GLU A 108 7.64 17.34 -7.53
C GLU A 108 8.92 17.69 -8.29
N GLU A 109 9.94 18.16 -7.56
CA GLU A 109 11.29 18.25 -8.09
C GLU A 109 11.89 16.86 -8.20
N VAL A 110 12.46 16.55 -9.35
CA VAL A 110 13.11 15.26 -9.63
C VAL A 110 14.57 15.53 -10.00
N THR A 111 15.48 14.88 -9.26
CA THR A 111 16.91 14.91 -9.58
C THR A 111 17.19 13.87 -10.65
N LYS A 112 17.74 14.33 -11.78
CA LYS A 112 18.16 13.43 -12.87
C LYS A 112 19.50 12.76 -12.52
N PRO A 113 19.87 11.67 -13.23
CA PRO A 113 21.15 10.98 -13.02
C PRO A 113 22.38 11.89 -13.18
N ASP A 114 22.29 12.96 -13.97
CA ASP A 114 23.36 13.93 -14.16
C ASP A 114 23.45 14.99 -13.04
N GLY A 115 22.58 14.90 -12.00
CA GLY A 115 22.55 15.82 -10.88
C GLY A 115 21.67 17.06 -11.10
N THR A 116 21.09 17.25 -12.28
CA THR A 116 20.18 18.37 -12.53
C THR A 116 18.82 18.12 -11.90
N VAL A 117 18.16 19.19 -11.45
CA VAL A 117 16.83 19.16 -10.84
C VAL A 117 15.79 19.66 -11.85
N LYS A 118 14.72 18.92 -11.98
CA LYS A 118 13.59 19.27 -12.85
C LYS A 118 12.29 19.19 -12.05
N PHE A 119 11.42 20.20 -12.21
CA PHE A 119 10.06 20.12 -11.72
C PHE A 119 9.21 19.22 -12.62
N SER A 120 8.55 18.23 -12.04
CA SER A 120 7.66 17.31 -12.74
C SER A 120 6.22 17.58 -12.31
N PRO A 121 5.39 18.24 -13.13
CA PRO A 121 4.01 18.55 -12.75
C PRO A 121 3.11 17.31 -12.69
N GLY A 122 3.48 16.24 -13.37
CA GLY A 122 2.74 14.98 -13.35
C GLY A 122 2.99 14.11 -12.11
N ARG A 123 3.90 14.52 -11.21
CA ARG A 123 4.15 13.82 -9.96
C ARG A 123 3.13 14.22 -8.91
N ILE A 124 2.47 13.23 -8.31
CA ILE A 124 1.54 13.44 -7.21
C ILE A 124 2.13 12.81 -5.95
N VAL A 125 2.20 13.58 -4.89
CA VAL A 125 2.68 13.11 -3.59
C VAL A 125 1.47 12.90 -2.68
N MET A 126 1.38 11.70 -2.11
CA MET A 126 0.29 11.32 -1.23
C MET A 126 0.83 10.82 0.09
N LYS A 127 0.12 11.10 1.18
CA LYS A 127 0.33 10.43 2.46
C LYS A 127 -0.68 9.30 2.64
N ALA A 128 -0.21 8.25 3.24
CA ALA A 128 -1.01 7.08 3.56
C ALA A 128 -1.46 7.09 5.03
#